data_72d069677c71cd6c78b7b027bddaadfc
#
_entry.id   72d069677c71cd6c78b7b027bddaadfc
#
_cell.length_a   1.000
_cell.length_b   1.000
_cell.length_c   1.000
_cell.angle_alpha   90.00
_cell.angle_beta   90.00
_cell.angle_gamma   90.00
#
_symmetry.space_group_name_H-M   'P 1'
#
loop_
_entity.id
_entity.type
_entity.pdbx_description
1 polymer ?
#
loop_
_entity_poly.entity_id
_entity_poly.type
_entity_poly.pdbx_seq_one_letter_code
_entity_poly.pdbx_strand_id
1 'polypeptide(L)'
;MNVLVFNGWAAGPEVWALCEFPHDWVFDYVEQLDGLPEKVMEESEEVVLVGFSMGGSTALRMLLKYPEKVKGLVLISTTPCMMEERRDQGSGIRDQVLWKGMSERRLAALHLGTQMMFKDDPSPMYREDNMQRGLDYLRNTDLRDSLLSFRRGRGRSPSAPLPVRIFQSERDGIVRVTNVAFLKQVFPQAKVTMVPGNEHVLPITVPELIDEAVFDIIGTNEPEA
;
A
#
# COMPACT_ATOMS: atom_id res chain seq x y z
N MET A 1 14.41 3.49 14.87
CA MET A 1 13.54 2.87 13.86
C MET A 1 12.64 3.94 13.29
N ASN A 2 12.60 4.11 11.96
CA ASN A 2 11.84 5.17 11.29
C ASN A 2 10.49 4.64 10.80
N VAL A 3 9.46 5.50 10.79
CA VAL A 3 8.15 5.19 10.20
C VAL A 3 8.03 5.90 8.85
N LEU A 4 7.97 5.12 7.77
CA LEU A 4 7.84 5.60 6.41
C LEU A 4 6.41 5.43 5.92
N VAL A 5 5.76 6.54 5.59
CA VAL A 5 4.35 6.61 5.22
C VAL A 5 4.21 6.90 3.72
N PHE A 6 3.40 6.11 3.03
CA PHE A 6 3.20 6.19 1.58
C PHE A 6 1.74 6.51 1.26
N ASN A 7 1.51 7.64 0.63
CA ASN A 7 0.17 8.08 0.23
C ASN A 7 -0.37 7.32 -0.98
N GLY A 8 -1.68 7.33 -1.09
CA GLY A 8 -2.40 6.88 -2.28
C GLY A 8 -2.20 7.81 -3.48
N TRP A 9 -2.63 7.36 -4.66
CA TRP A 9 -2.69 8.20 -5.84
C TRP A 9 -3.64 9.38 -5.62
N ALA A 10 -3.17 10.57 -5.97
CA ALA A 10 -3.87 11.85 -5.78
C ALA A 10 -4.30 12.13 -4.33
N ALA A 11 -3.60 11.54 -3.34
CA ALA A 11 -3.78 11.81 -1.92
C ALA A 11 -2.57 12.54 -1.37
N GLY A 12 -2.78 13.66 -0.69
CA GLY A 12 -1.74 14.42 -0.02
C GLY A 12 -1.51 13.98 1.43
N PRO A 13 -0.54 14.60 2.13
CA PRO A 13 -0.24 14.25 3.52
C PRO A 13 -1.39 14.51 4.50
N GLU A 14 -2.36 15.33 4.13
CA GLU A 14 -3.53 15.65 4.93
C GLU A 14 -4.40 14.44 5.28
N VAL A 15 -4.30 13.35 4.54
CA VAL A 15 -5.03 12.11 4.85
C VAL A 15 -4.62 11.51 6.19
N TRP A 16 -3.43 11.88 6.70
CA TRP A 16 -2.87 11.42 7.98
C TRP A 16 -3.06 12.42 9.13
N ALA A 17 -3.74 13.55 8.88
CA ALA A 17 -3.84 14.65 9.86
C ALA A 17 -4.53 14.26 11.18
N LEU A 18 -5.25 13.14 11.20
CA LEU A 18 -5.92 12.62 12.41
C LEU A 18 -5.15 11.46 13.05
N CYS A 19 -4.08 10.97 12.43
CA CYS A 19 -3.23 9.91 12.98
C CYS A 19 -2.15 10.52 13.87
N GLU A 20 -1.87 9.87 15.01
CA GLU A 20 -0.93 10.32 16.06
C GLU A 20 0.40 9.54 16.07
N PHE A 21 0.51 8.43 15.30
CA PHE A 21 1.76 7.68 15.24
C PHE A 21 2.89 8.51 14.61
N PRO A 22 4.18 8.23 14.89
CA PRO A 22 5.29 8.98 14.30
C PRO A 22 5.30 8.92 12.76
N HIS A 23 5.44 10.06 12.11
CA HIS A 23 5.60 10.18 10.66
C HIS A 23 6.99 10.74 10.36
N ASP A 24 8.03 9.89 10.34
CA ASP A 24 9.40 10.36 10.04
C ASP A 24 9.52 10.82 8.59
N TRP A 25 8.79 10.14 7.69
CA TRP A 25 8.65 10.50 6.29
C TRP A 25 7.23 10.24 5.80
N VAL A 26 6.64 11.21 5.10
CA VAL A 26 5.36 11.07 4.40
C VAL A 26 5.59 11.36 2.93
N PHE A 27 5.53 10.34 2.10
CA PHE A 27 5.74 10.45 0.65
C PHE A 27 4.42 10.62 -0.08
N ASP A 28 4.28 11.67 -0.86
CA ASP A 28 3.23 11.74 -1.87
C ASP A 28 3.54 10.78 -3.03
N TYR A 29 2.56 10.58 -3.92
CA TYR A 29 2.74 9.60 -5.00
C TYR A 29 3.75 10.07 -6.06
N VAL A 30 3.99 11.37 -6.22
CA VAL A 30 4.99 11.90 -7.16
C VAL A 30 6.39 11.58 -6.65
N GLU A 31 6.65 11.84 -5.37
CA GLU A 31 7.90 11.48 -4.68
C GLU A 31 8.18 9.97 -4.74
N GLN A 32 7.11 9.16 -4.59
CA GLN A 32 7.20 7.70 -4.74
C GLN A 32 7.62 7.29 -6.15
N LEU A 33 7.13 7.99 -7.18
CA LEU A 33 7.49 7.74 -8.58
C LEU A 33 8.86 8.28 -8.95
N ASP A 34 9.35 9.30 -8.26
CA ASP A 34 10.67 9.91 -8.46
C ASP A 34 11.79 9.15 -7.73
N GLY A 35 11.46 8.10 -6.98
CA GLY A 35 12.42 7.22 -6.32
C GLY A 35 12.96 7.76 -5.00
N LEU A 36 12.29 8.74 -4.38
CA LEU A 36 12.68 9.25 -3.07
C LEU A 36 12.61 8.17 -1.96
N PRO A 37 11.59 7.29 -1.92
CA PRO A 37 11.55 6.21 -0.95
C PRO A 37 12.78 5.30 -0.98
N GLU A 38 13.29 4.96 -2.15
CA GLU A 38 14.48 4.13 -2.30
C GLU A 38 15.70 4.77 -1.67
N LYS A 39 15.89 6.07 -1.83
CA LYS A 39 17.00 6.82 -1.23
C LYS A 39 16.90 6.81 0.29
N VAL A 40 15.71 7.10 0.83
CA VAL A 40 15.49 7.07 2.28
C VAL A 40 15.68 5.66 2.85
N MET A 41 15.21 4.63 2.15
CA MET A 41 15.45 3.24 2.54
C MET A 41 16.94 2.87 2.56
N GLU A 42 17.73 3.37 1.63
CA GLU A 42 19.18 3.12 1.58
C GLU A 42 19.91 3.71 2.80
N GLU A 43 19.48 4.88 3.26
CA GLU A 43 20.03 5.59 4.41
C GLU A 43 19.50 5.09 5.77
N SER A 44 18.33 4.43 5.78
CA SER A 44 17.69 3.92 7.00
C SER A 44 18.28 2.58 7.44
N GLU A 45 18.35 2.35 8.75
CA GLU A 45 18.76 1.05 9.31
C GLU A 45 17.56 0.13 9.48
N GLU A 46 16.52 0.57 10.19
CA GLU A 46 15.30 -0.17 10.47
C GLU A 46 14.07 0.71 10.26
N VAL A 47 13.06 0.15 9.60
CA VAL A 47 11.86 0.90 9.22
C VAL A 47 10.56 0.11 9.48
N VAL A 48 9.50 0.85 9.81
CA VAL A 48 8.11 0.40 9.68
C VAL A 48 7.52 1.07 8.44
N LEU A 49 6.89 0.30 7.58
CA LEU A 49 6.26 0.79 6.37
C LEU A 49 4.75 0.88 6.57
N VAL A 50 4.18 2.06 6.33
CA VAL A 50 2.73 2.31 6.38
C VAL A 50 2.28 2.75 5.00
N GLY A 51 1.42 1.99 4.35
CA GLY A 51 1.01 2.29 2.97
C GLY A 51 -0.50 2.31 2.78
N PHE A 52 -1.01 3.42 2.25
CA PHE A 52 -2.41 3.61 1.89
C PHE A 52 -2.60 3.49 0.38
N SER A 53 -3.56 2.66 -0.05
CA SER A 53 -3.96 2.52 -1.45
C SER A 53 -2.76 2.21 -2.38
N MET A 54 -2.44 3.06 -3.36
CA MET A 54 -1.24 2.97 -4.20
C MET A 54 0.04 2.91 -3.35
N GLY A 55 0.11 3.69 -2.27
CA GLY A 55 1.24 3.71 -1.36
C GLY A 55 1.51 2.36 -0.69
N GLY A 56 0.46 1.55 -0.48
CA GLY A 56 0.65 0.18 -0.01
C GLY A 56 1.36 -0.71 -1.04
N SER A 57 1.13 -0.50 -2.34
CA SER A 57 1.91 -1.19 -3.39
C SER A 57 3.38 -0.75 -3.36
N THR A 58 3.65 0.55 -3.09
CA THR A 58 5.02 1.04 -2.89
C THR A 58 5.66 0.42 -1.65
N ALA A 59 4.95 0.37 -0.52
CA ALA A 59 5.44 -0.28 0.70
C ALA A 59 5.78 -1.77 0.47
N LEU A 60 4.94 -2.49 -0.26
CA LEU A 60 5.22 -3.88 -0.66
C LEU A 60 6.46 -3.99 -1.56
N ARG A 61 6.66 -3.05 -2.48
CA ARG A 61 7.87 -2.99 -3.32
C ARG A 61 9.12 -2.72 -2.49
N MET A 62 9.05 -1.82 -1.48
CA MET A 62 10.16 -1.57 -0.56
C MET A 62 10.48 -2.80 0.28
N LEU A 63 9.47 -3.50 0.80
CA LEU A 63 9.66 -4.77 1.50
C LEU A 63 10.38 -5.80 0.63
N LEU A 64 9.99 -5.95 -0.64
CA LEU A 64 10.64 -6.89 -1.55
C LEU A 64 12.09 -6.53 -1.86
N LYS A 65 12.42 -5.24 -1.90
CA LYS A 65 13.76 -4.75 -2.23
C LYS A 65 14.71 -4.71 -1.02
N TYR A 66 14.20 -4.40 0.17
CA TYR A 66 14.97 -4.19 1.40
C TYR A 66 14.39 -4.97 2.60
N PRO A 67 14.16 -6.28 2.48
CA PRO A 67 13.42 -7.05 3.49
C PRO A 67 14.14 -7.10 4.85
N GLU A 68 15.45 -6.98 4.89
CA GLU A 68 16.25 -7.00 6.11
C GLU A 68 16.06 -5.74 6.97
N LYS A 69 15.66 -4.62 6.34
CA LYS A 69 15.44 -3.33 7.02
C LYS A 69 14.02 -3.18 7.56
N VAL A 70 13.05 -3.93 7.02
CA VAL A 70 11.64 -3.78 7.36
C VAL A 70 11.32 -4.57 8.62
N LYS A 71 10.86 -3.86 9.66
CA LYS A 71 10.48 -4.42 10.98
C LYS A 71 8.98 -4.51 11.18
N GLY A 72 8.20 -3.86 10.32
CA GLY A 72 6.75 -3.91 10.36
C GLY A 72 6.12 -3.39 9.08
N LEU A 73 4.88 -3.83 8.82
CA LEU A 73 4.14 -3.46 7.63
C LEU A 73 2.67 -3.22 7.95
N VAL A 74 2.17 -2.03 7.63
CA VAL A 74 0.76 -1.66 7.75
C VAL A 74 0.22 -1.35 6.36
N LEU A 75 -0.77 -2.11 5.91
CA LEU A 75 -1.39 -2.00 4.59
C LEU A 75 -2.85 -1.56 4.74
N ILE A 76 -3.21 -0.43 4.16
CA ILE A 76 -4.50 0.21 4.32
C ILE A 76 -5.15 0.35 2.95
N SER A 77 -6.33 -0.26 2.74
CA SER A 77 -7.09 -0.22 1.48
C SER A 77 -6.20 -0.47 0.26
N THR A 78 -5.36 -1.50 0.31
CA THR A 78 -4.25 -1.71 -0.62
C THR A 78 -4.43 -2.97 -1.47
N THR A 79 -3.83 -2.95 -2.65
CA THR A 79 -3.74 -4.09 -3.57
C THR A 79 -2.32 -4.23 -4.14
N PRO A 80 -1.80 -5.46 -4.30
CA PRO A 80 -0.54 -5.69 -4.98
C PRO A 80 -0.64 -5.55 -6.51
N CYS A 81 -1.86 -5.48 -7.04
CA CYS A 81 -2.15 -5.31 -8.46
C CYS A 81 -3.49 -4.60 -8.64
N MET A 82 -3.48 -3.42 -9.25
CA MET A 82 -4.69 -2.60 -9.40
C MET A 82 -5.56 -3.06 -10.56
N MET A 83 -4.97 -3.54 -11.64
CA MET A 83 -5.71 -3.83 -12.88
C MET A 83 -6.27 -5.25 -12.88
N GLU A 84 -7.44 -5.40 -13.46
CA GLU A 84 -8.00 -6.74 -13.75
C GLU A 84 -7.10 -7.46 -14.75
N GLU A 85 -6.82 -8.73 -14.49
CA GLU A 85 -6.18 -9.57 -15.50
C GLU A 85 -7.02 -9.57 -16.78
N ARG A 86 -6.42 -9.17 -17.90
CA ARG A 86 -6.87 -9.65 -19.18
C ARG A 86 -6.68 -11.17 -19.15
N ARG A 87 -7.73 -11.92 -19.40
CA ARG A 87 -7.67 -13.37 -19.56
C ARG A 87 -6.78 -13.71 -20.74
N ASP A 88 -5.47 -13.70 -20.54
CA ASP A 88 -4.58 -14.38 -21.46
C ASP A 88 -4.75 -15.88 -21.23
N GLN A 89 -5.28 -16.53 -22.25
CA GLN A 89 -5.45 -17.96 -22.34
C GLN A 89 -4.06 -18.61 -22.27
N GLY A 90 -3.64 -19.05 -21.10
CA GLY A 90 -2.44 -19.88 -21.03
C GLY A 90 -1.67 -19.98 -19.72
N SER A 91 -1.86 -19.15 -18.75
CA SER A 91 -1.18 -19.32 -17.45
C SER A 91 -1.96 -20.30 -16.57
N GLY A 92 -1.47 -21.53 -16.47
CA GLY A 92 -2.07 -22.64 -15.72
C GLY A 92 -2.02 -22.50 -14.21
N ILE A 93 -2.44 -21.37 -13.63
CA ILE A 93 -2.59 -21.19 -12.18
C ILE A 93 -4.00 -21.59 -11.81
N ARG A 94 -4.16 -22.84 -11.35
CA ARG A 94 -5.44 -23.49 -11.02
C ARG A 94 -5.98 -23.14 -9.64
N ASP A 95 -5.39 -22.29 -8.82
CA ASP A 95 -5.92 -21.84 -7.53
C ASP A 95 -6.18 -20.33 -7.53
N GLN A 96 -7.11 -19.93 -8.38
CA GLN A 96 -7.57 -18.56 -8.47
C GLN A 96 -8.56 -18.28 -7.34
N VAL A 97 -8.08 -17.71 -6.25
CA VAL A 97 -8.92 -16.74 -5.53
C VAL A 97 -9.34 -15.71 -6.59
N LEU A 98 -10.65 -15.58 -6.83
CA LEU A 98 -11.23 -14.72 -7.86
C LEU A 98 -10.81 -13.26 -7.62
N TRP A 99 -9.59 -12.92 -8.05
CA TRP A 99 -9.09 -11.57 -7.97
C TRP A 99 -9.81 -10.73 -9.05
N LYS A 100 -10.42 -9.63 -8.61
CA LYS A 100 -11.07 -8.66 -9.47
C LYS A 100 -10.50 -7.29 -9.15
N GLY A 101 -9.53 -6.85 -9.91
CA GLY A 101 -9.02 -5.50 -9.87
C GLY A 101 -9.98 -4.48 -10.47
N MET A 102 -9.43 -3.36 -10.88
CA MET A 102 -10.15 -2.27 -11.51
C MET A 102 -10.06 -2.39 -13.05
N SER A 103 -11.19 -2.27 -13.74
CA SER A 103 -11.18 -2.20 -15.21
C SER A 103 -10.65 -0.85 -15.69
N GLU A 104 -10.09 -0.81 -16.90
CA GLU A 104 -9.63 0.44 -17.56
C GLU A 104 -10.70 1.54 -17.54
N ARG A 105 -11.95 1.16 -17.79
CA ARG A 105 -13.07 2.12 -17.78
C ARG A 105 -13.27 2.76 -16.40
N ARG A 106 -13.15 1.99 -15.33
CA ARG A 106 -13.27 2.52 -13.94
C ARG A 106 -12.09 3.39 -13.58
N LEU A 107 -10.88 2.98 -13.96
CA LEU A 107 -9.67 3.76 -13.74
C LEU A 107 -9.73 5.11 -14.47
N ALA A 108 -10.19 5.12 -15.74
CA ALA A 108 -10.39 6.35 -16.50
C ALA A 108 -11.45 7.28 -15.87
N ALA A 109 -12.54 6.71 -15.33
CA ALA A 109 -13.56 7.48 -14.64
C ALA A 109 -13.03 8.10 -13.33
N LEU A 110 -12.22 7.35 -12.57
CA LEU A 110 -11.57 7.87 -11.36
C LEU A 110 -10.61 9.03 -11.70
N HIS A 111 -9.80 8.86 -12.74
CA HIS A 111 -8.89 9.90 -13.23
C HIS A 111 -9.64 11.19 -13.61
N LEU A 112 -10.66 11.06 -14.45
CA LEU A 112 -11.46 12.23 -14.87
C LEU A 112 -12.10 12.93 -13.65
N GLY A 113 -12.66 12.17 -12.72
CA GLY A 113 -13.24 12.71 -11.49
C GLY A 113 -12.23 13.49 -10.66
N THR A 114 -11.01 12.95 -10.50
CA THR A 114 -9.92 13.62 -9.76
C THR A 114 -9.46 14.89 -10.49
N GLN A 115 -9.28 14.84 -11.81
CA GLN A 115 -8.94 16.05 -12.60
C GLN A 115 -9.99 17.15 -12.45
N MET A 116 -11.28 16.80 -12.48
CA MET A 116 -12.36 17.78 -12.29
C MET A 116 -12.39 18.37 -10.88
N MET A 117 -12.11 17.56 -9.86
CA MET A 117 -12.12 17.96 -8.45
C MET A 117 -10.99 18.93 -8.12
N PHE A 118 -9.79 18.71 -8.65
CA PHE A 118 -8.56 19.44 -8.32
C PHE A 118 -8.04 20.30 -9.48
N LYS A 119 -8.88 20.65 -10.47
CA LYS A 119 -8.48 21.39 -11.68
C LYS A 119 -7.83 22.76 -11.41
N ASP A 120 -8.17 23.38 -10.31
CA ASP A 120 -7.68 24.71 -9.90
C ASP A 120 -6.66 24.63 -8.76
N ASP A 121 -6.27 23.41 -8.32
CA ASP A 121 -5.28 23.21 -7.27
C ASP A 121 -3.86 23.33 -7.86
N PRO A 122 -3.00 24.22 -7.34
CA PRO A 122 -1.66 24.44 -7.85
C PRO A 122 -0.65 23.35 -7.48
N SER A 123 -1.04 22.39 -6.64
CA SER A 123 -0.15 21.32 -6.18
C SER A 123 0.41 20.50 -7.35
N PRO A 124 1.72 20.21 -7.36
CA PRO A 124 2.32 19.32 -8.37
C PRO A 124 1.63 17.96 -8.50
N MET A 125 0.99 17.48 -7.43
CA MET A 125 0.26 16.21 -7.43
C MET A 125 -0.90 16.20 -8.43
N TYR A 126 -1.57 17.32 -8.65
CA TYR A 126 -2.75 17.39 -9.52
C TYR A 126 -2.44 17.84 -10.94
N ARG A 127 -1.18 18.04 -11.28
CA ARG A 127 -0.77 18.29 -12.66
C ARG A 127 -1.03 17.05 -13.51
N GLU A 128 -1.54 17.27 -14.71
CA GLU A 128 -1.96 16.20 -15.62
C GLU A 128 -0.86 15.19 -15.91
N ASP A 129 0.38 15.66 -16.11
CA ASP A 129 1.54 14.81 -16.35
C ASP A 129 1.84 13.88 -15.15
N ASN A 130 1.79 14.38 -13.93
CA ASN A 130 1.99 13.58 -12.72
C ASN A 130 0.82 12.62 -12.47
N MET A 131 -0.41 13.07 -12.66
CA MET A 131 -1.58 12.20 -12.55
C MET A 131 -1.52 11.05 -13.56
N GLN A 132 -1.08 11.32 -14.78
CA GLN A 132 -0.91 10.29 -15.81
C GLN A 132 0.20 9.29 -15.41
N ARG A 133 1.33 9.76 -14.89
CA ARG A 133 2.41 8.89 -14.36
C ARG A 133 1.90 7.95 -13.27
N GLY A 134 1.10 8.46 -12.34
CA GLY A 134 0.46 7.65 -11.29
C GLY A 134 -0.48 6.60 -11.86
N LEU A 135 -1.29 6.93 -12.87
CA LEU A 135 -2.13 5.98 -13.58
C LEU A 135 -1.31 4.88 -14.26
N ASP A 136 -0.23 5.27 -14.94
CA ASP A 136 0.63 4.31 -15.63
C ASP A 136 1.34 3.38 -14.64
N TYR A 137 1.71 3.89 -13.46
CA TYR A 137 2.18 3.05 -12.35
C TYR A 137 1.10 2.04 -11.93
N LEU A 138 -0.13 2.48 -11.68
CA LEU A 138 -1.24 1.61 -11.29
C LEU A 138 -1.56 0.56 -12.37
N ARG A 139 -1.49 0.92 -13.64
CA ARG A 139 -1.71 0.00 -14.77
C ARG A 139 -0.65 -1.08 -14.90
N ASN A 140 0.59 -0.74 -14.58
CA ASN A 140 1.74 -1.59 -14.87
C ASN A 140 2.28 -2.32 -13.62
N THR A 141 1.80 -1.96 -12.41
CA THR A 141 2.26 -2.60 -11.17
C THR A 141 1.49 -3.88 -10.92
N ASP A 142 2.22 -5.00 -10.95
CA ASP A 142 1.76 -6.30 -10.48
C ASP A 142 2.89 -6.96 -9.66
N LEU A 143 2.67 -7.06 -8.36
CA LEU A 143 3.64 -7.60 -7.41
C LEU A 143 3.30 -9.04 -6.97
N ARG A 144 2.24 -9.65 -7.52
CA ARG A 144 1.71 -10.92 -7.02
C ARG A 144 2.72 -12.06 -7.06
N ASP A 145 3.37 -12.26 -8.20
CA ASP A 145 4.36 -13.34 -8.34
C ASP A 145 5.59 -13.12 -7.47
N SER A 146 6.06 -11.87 -7.36
CA SER A 146 7.17 -11.49 -6.50
C SER A 146 6.86 -11.75 -5.03
N LEU A 147 5.66 -11.39 -4.57
CA LEU A 147 5.20 -11.61 -3.20
C LEU A 147 5.03 -13.11 -2.88
N LEU A 148 4.49 -13.90 -3.81
CA LEU A 148 4.40 -15.35 -3.64
C LEU A 148 5.78 -16.01 -3.61
N SER A 149 6.74 -15.50 -4.37
CA SER A 149 8.14 -15.96 -4.34
C SER A 149 8.83 -15.60 -3.03
N PHE A 150 8.62 -14.37 -2.53
CA PHE A 150 9.08 -13.91 -1.22
C PHE A 150 8.56 -14.82 -0.09
N ARG A 151 7.27 -15.12 -0.06
CA ARG A 151 6.67 -16.06 0.90
C ARG A 151 7.35 -17.44 0.89
N ARG A 152 7.72 -17.94 -0.28
CA ARG A 152 8.38 -19.27 -0.44
C ARG A 152 9.85 -19.26 -0.02
N GLY A 153 10.37 -18.15 0.51
CA GLY A 153 11.79 -18.00 0.87
C GLY A 153 12.72 -17.96 -0.34
N ARG A 154 12.18 -17.69 -1.53
CA ARG A 154 12.98 -17.50 -2.75
C ARG A 154 13.46 -16.06 -2.81
N GLY A 155 14.54 -15.75 -2.11
CA GLY A 155 15.09 -14.40 -2.01
C GLY A 155 15.52 -14.07 -0.58
N ARG A 156 15.83 -12.81 -0.34
CA ARG A 156 16.08 -12.31 1.03
C ARG A 156 14.78 -12.32 1.81
N SER A 157 14.83 -12.80 3.05
CA SER A 157 13.69 -12.81 3.97
C SER A 157 14.01 -11.94 5.18
N PRO A 158 13.01 -11.38 5.88
CA PRO A 158 13.23 -10.75 7.17
C PRO A 158 13.92 -11.72 8.13
N SER A 159 14.77 -11.19 9.00
CA SER A 159 15.51 -11.97 9.99
C SER A 159 14.61 -12.57 11.09
N ALA A 160 13.39 -12.06 11.24
CA ALA A 160 12.37 -12.49 12.19
C ALA A 160 10.98 -12.48 11.55
N PRO A 161 9.96 -13.10 12.16
CA PRO A 161 8.58 -12.99 11.71
C PRO A 161 8.15 -11.52 11.62
N LEU A 162 7.78 -11.06 10.41
CA LEU A 162 7.39 -9.68 10.16
C LEU A 162 5.97 -9.41 10.69
N PRO A 163 5.78 -8.47 11.64
CA PRO A 163 4.44 -8.02 12.03
C PRO A 163 3.76 -7.33 10.82
N VAL A 164 2.57 -7.82 10.45
CA VAL A 164 1.78 -7.24 9.36
C VAL A 164 0.38 -6.93 9.86
N ARG A 165 -0.08 -5.72 9.57
CA ARG A 165 -1.45 -5.25 9.81
C ARG A 165 -2.10 -4.90 8.49
N ILE A 166 -3.36 -5.30 8.31
CA ILE A 166 -4.13 -5.04 7.09
C ILE A 166 -5.46 -4.43 7.50
N PHE A 167 -5.77 -3.25 6.96
CA PHE A 167 -7.04 -2.56 7.13
C PHE A 167 -7.78 -2.51 5.80
N GLN A 168 -9.05 -2.91 5.79
CA GLN A 168 -9.86 -2.93 4.59
C GLN A 168 -11.34 -2.70 4.92
N SER A 169 -11.99 -1.78 4.18
CA SER A 169 -13.45 -1.66 4.24
C SER A 169 -14.13 -2.83 3.55
N GLU A 170 -15.24 -3.28 4.14
CA GLU A 170 -16.01 -4.43 3.64
C GLU A 170 -16.55 -4.23 2.21
N ARG A 171 -16.85 -2.99 1.85
CA ARG A 171 -17.45 -2.62 0.57
C ARG A 171 -16.69 -1.53 -0.16
N ASP A 172 -15.37 -1.43 0.06
CA ASP A 172 -14.51 -0.49 -0.65
C ASP A 172 -14.76 -0.56 -2.17
N GLY A 173 -15.13 0.57 -2.75
CA GLY A 173 -15.47 0.68 -4.18
C GLY A 173 -14.25 0.76 -5.09
N ILE A 174 -13.06 1.01 -4.54
CA ILE A 174 -11.80 1.19 -5.28
C ILE A 174 -10.97 -0.08 -5.18
N VAL A 175 -10.56 -0.45 -3.97
CA VAL A 175 -9.80 -1.68 -3.71
C VAL A 175 -10.71 -2.73 -3.10
N ARG A 176 -10.91 -3.81 -3.81
CA ARG A 176 -11.85 -4.86 -3.40
C ARG A 176 -11.34 -5.68 -2.22
N VAL A 177 -12.25 -6.09 -1.36
CA VAL A 177 -12.00 -6.96 -0.19
C VAL A 177 -11.30 -8.29 -0.56
N THR A 178 -11.43 -8.76 -1.80
CA THR A 178 -10.75 -9.98 -2.28
C THR A 178 -9.22 -9.87 -2.22
N ASN A 179 -8.66 -8.65 -2.21
CA ASN A 179 -7.22 -8.43 -2.01
C ASN A 179 -6.73 -8.89 -0.64
N VAL A 180 -7.59 -8.82 0.38
CA VAL A 180 -7.27 -9.31 1.74
C VAL A 180 -6.94 -10.79 1.72
N ALA A 181 -7.69 -11.60 0.97
CA ALA A 181 -7.42 -13.03 0.85
C ALA A 181 -6.05 -13.31 0.22
N PHE A 182 -5.67 -12.56 -0.82
CA PHE A 182 -4.34 -12.65 -1.41
C PHE A 182 -3.24 -12.23 -0.42
N LEU A 183 -3.41 -11.09 0.24
CA LEU A 183 -2.43 -10.60 1.24
C LEU A 183 -2.28 -11.57 2.41
N LYS A 184 -3.38 -12.19 2.88
CA LYS A 184 -3.34 -13.28 3.87
C LYS A 184 -2.64 -14.53 3.35
N GLN A 185 -2.74 -14.82 2.06
CA GLN A 185 -1.98 -15.89 1.45
C GLN A 185 -0.47 -15.60 1.49
N VAL A 186 -0.06 -14.34 1.28
CA VAL A 186 1.36 -13.93 1.35
C VAL A 186 1.84 -13.86 2.80
N PHE A 187 1.05 -13.26 3.69
CA PHE A 187 1.33 -13.02 5.10
C PHE A 187 0.32 -13.76 6.00
N PRO A 188 0.45 -15.09 6.21
CA PRO A 188 -0.54 -15.88 6.94
C PRO A 188 -0.81 -15.39 8.37
N GLN A 189 0.22 -14.82 9.02
CA GLN A 189 0.17 -14.27 10.38
C GLN A 189 -0.36 -12.84 10.47
N ALA A 190 -0.65 -12.19 9.32
CA ALA A 190 -1.14 -10.81 9.34
C ALA A 190 -2.44 -10.68 10.16
N LYS A 191 -2.50 -9.69 11.04
CA LYS A 191 -3.75 -9.28 11.69
C LYS A 191 -4.55 -8.44 10.69
N VAL A 192 -5.81 -8.80 10.46
CA VAL A 192 -6.72 -8.10 9.53
C VAL A 192 -7.82 -7.43 10.33
N THR A 193 -7.99 -6.14 10.10
CA THR A 193 -9.11 -5.34 10.60
C THR A 193 -10.05 -5.02 9.45
N MET A 194 -11.24 -5.62 9.48
CA MET A 194 -12.31 -5.30 8.55
C MET A 194 -13.12 -4.13 9.10
N VAL A 195 -13.17 -3.04 8.33
CA VAL A 195 -13.93 -1.83 8.73
C VAL A 195 -15.30 -1.88 8.06
N PRO A 196 -16.40 -1.82 8.83
CA PRO A 196 -17.74 -1.75 8.27
C PRO A 196 -17.90 -0.50 7.39
N GLY A 197 -18.59 -0.63 6.25
CA GLY A 197 -18.82 0.49 5.35
C GLY A 197 -18.15 0.34 4.00
N ASN A 198 -18.03 1.44 3.28
CA ASN A 198 -17.53 1.50 1.90
C ASN A 198 -16.42 2.56 1.72
N GLU A 199 -15.94 3.14 2.79
CA GLU A 199 -14.89 4.16 2.80
C GLU A 199 -13.57 3.57 2.28
N HIS A 200 -12.92 4.31 1.38
CA HIS A 200 -11.59 3.94 0.89
C HIS A 200 -10.48 4.59 1.75
N VAL A 201 -10.70 5.83 2.20
CA VAL A 201 -9.70 6.63 2.92
C VAL A 201 -9.77 6.35 4.42
N LEU A 202 -9.36 5.16 4.83
CA LEU A 202 -9.41 4.71 6.22
C LEU A 202 -8.52 5.53 7.20
N PRO A 203 -7.41 6.16 6.80
CA PRO A 203 -6.67 7.04 7.72
C PRO A 203 -7.49 8.22 8.27
N ILE A 204 -8.55 8.64 7.55
CA ILE A 204 -9.46 9.70 8.03
C ILE A 204 -10.60 9.13 8.86
N THR A 205 -11.06 7.91 8.57
CA THR A 205 -12.30 7.36 9.16
C THR A 205 -12.06 6.49 10.38
N VAL A 206 -10.88 5.89 10.52
CA VAL A 206 -10.50 5.04 11.67
C VAL A 206 -9.04 5.27 12.09
N PRO A 207 -8.62 6.55 12.29
CA PRO A 207 -7.22 6.85 12.60
C PRO A 207 -6.73 6.15 13.86
N GLU A 208 -7.57 6.05 14.92
CA GLU A 208 -7.20 5.47 16.20
C GLU A 208 -6.81 3.96 16.06
N LEU A 209 -7.50 3.23 15.18
CA LEU A 209 -7.19 1.81 14.95
C LEU A 209 -5.86 1.64 14.20
N ILE A 210 -5.53 2.61 13.35
CA ILE A 210 -4.26 2.61 12.61
C ILE A 210 -3.11 2.98 13.56
N ASP A 211 -3.33 4.00 14.41
CA ASP A 211 -2.37 4.41 15.46
C ASP A 211 -2.04 3.24 16.37
N GLU A 212 -3.06 2.56 16.93
CA GLU A 212 -2.88 1.39 17.77
C GLU A 212 -2.02 0.32 17.09
N ALA A 213 -2.28 0.05 15.81
CA ALA A 213 -1.56 -0.94 15.05
C ALA A 213 -0.08 -0.56 14.79
N VAL A 214 0.20 0.72 14.54
CA VAL A 214 1.57 1.21 14.34
C VAL A 214 2.32 1.22 15.67
N PHE A 215 1.72 1.74 16.74
CA PHE A 215 2.32 1.74 18.08
C PHE A 215 2.60 0.33 18.59
N ASP A 216 1.69 -0.64 18.36
CA ASP A 216 1.91 -2.06 18.68
C ASP A 216 3.16 -2.62 17.95
N ILE A 217 3.39 -2.25 16.71
CA ILE A 217 4.58 -2.68 15.98
C ILE A 217 5.85 -2.00 16.49
N ILE A 218 5.80 -0.69 16.75
CA ILE A 218 6.96 0.07 17.26
C ILE A 218 7.34 -0.42 18.65
N GLY A 219 6.36 -0.57 19.56
CA GLY A 219 6.59 -0.98 20.94
C GLY A 219 7.11 -2.41 21.06
N THR A 220 6.72 -3.33 20.18
CA THR A 220 7.25 -4.71 20.18
C THR A 220 8.70 -4.83 19.70
N ASN A 221 9.26 -3.76 19.12
CA ASN A 221 10.65 -3.73 18.64
C ASN A 221 11.59 -2.92 19.56
N GLU A 222 11.10 -2.35 20.67
CA GLU A 222 11.98 -1.80 21.68
C GLU A 222 12.65 -2.96 22.45
N PRO A 223 13.99 -2.92 22.66
CA PRO A 223 14.66 -3.92 23.50
C PRO A 223 14.08 -3.82 24.91
N GLU A 224 13.70 -4.96 25.49
CA GLU A 224 13.36 -5.02 26.91
C GLU A 224 14.52 -4.41 27.72
N ALA A 225 14.23 -3.36 28.48
CA ALA A 225 15.18 -2.57 29.24
C ALA A 225 15.77 -3.38 30.43
#